data_30e56b12be0113c6eb0921079fc908b3
#
_entry.id   30e56b12be0113c6eb0921079fc908b3
#
_cell.length_a   1.000
_cell.length_b   1.000
_cell.length_c   1.000
_cell.angle_alpha   90.00
_cell.angle_beta   90.00
_cell.angle_gamma   90.00
#
_symmetry.space_group_name_H-M   'P 1'
#
loop_
_entity.id
_entity.type
_entity.pdbx_description
1 polymer ?
#
loop_
_entity_poly.entity_id
_entity_poly.type
_entity_poly.pdbx_seq_one_letter_code
_entity_poly.pdbx_strand_id
1 'polypeptide(L)'
;MRLTRFLLLIVLANPAIADIQSDLLGHIPPKDQITDPAPDRFSVCFQHSCARVEHVSLTSPEWLKVASFFSPEAITAEEERQQIAEAIAWLEVAVGSRIDALDDRGGNLEGFRASGNQLDCIDESTNSTTYITMMQNAGFLRFHRTEKRATRGGLVFGGVWPHSTAVVSEIDTGRKWAVDSWFFDNGEKPTVVHLRKWRTGWSPEGAKH
;
A
#
# COMPACT_ATOMS: atom_id res chain seq x y z
N MET A 1 -38.61 45.22 10.74
CA MET A 1 -38.08 43.84 10.84
C MET A 1 -37.27 43.55 9.58
N ARG A 2 -35.96 43.57 9.68
CA ARG A 2 -35.05 43.24 8.56
C ARG A 2 -34.67 41.76 8.66
N LEU A 3 -35.12 40.94 7.70
CA LEU A 3 -34.68 39.55 7.58
C LEU A 3 -33.26 39.54 6.98
N THR A 4 -32.29 39.17 7.79
CA THR A 4 -30.92 38.88 7.37
C THR A 4 -30.90 37.47 6.74
N ARG A 5 -30.77 37.38 5.45
CA ARG A 5 -30.55 36.10 4.74
C ARG A 5 -29.14 35.66 5.00
N PHE A 6 -28.96 34.60 5.77
CA PHE A 6 -27.69 33.86 5.84
C PHE A 6 -27.49 33.09 4.53
N LEU A 7 -26.50 33.50 3.75
CA LEU A 7 -26.05 32.77 2.58
C LEU A 7 -25.15 31.63 3.09
N LEU A 8 -25.67 30.41 3.07
CA LEU A 8 -24.90 29.20 3.37
C LEU A 8 -23.98 28.94 2.17
N LEU A 9 -22.70 29.33 2.25
CA LEU A 9 -21.71 28.96 1.25
C LEU A 9 -21.42 27.46 1.40
N ILE A 10 -22.05 26.65 0.56
CA ILE A 10 -21.67 25.23 0.40
C ILE A 10 -20.36 25.25 -0.39
N VAL A 11 -19.24 25.12 0.31
CA VAL A 11 -17.95 24.84 -0.34
C VAL A 11 -18.02 23.40 -0.85
N LEU A 12 -18.37 23.24 -2.12
CA LEU A 12 -18.21 21.94 -2.81
C LEU A 12 -16.71 21.66 -2.88
N ALA A 13 -16.25 20.71 -2.06
CA ALA A 13 -14.89 20.19 -2.17
C ALA A 13 -14.67 19.68 -3.60
N ASN A 14 -13.77 20.32 -4.34
CA ASN A 14 -13.47 19.92 -5.70
C ASN A 14 -12.73 18.57 -5.66
N PRO A 15 -13.31 17.48 -6.19
CA PRO A 15 -12.70 16.16 -6.15
C PRO A 15 -11.28 16.11 -6.76
N ALA A 16 -10.99 17.02 -7.69
CA ALA A 16 -9.66 17.14 -8.28
C ALA A 16 -8.61 17.65 -7.28
N ILE A 17 -8.99 18.51 -6.32
CA ILE A 17 -8.07 19.00 -5.28
C ILE A 17 -7.77 17.89 -4.26
N ALA A 18 -8.77 17.10 -3.90
CA ALA A 18 -8.58 15.96 -3.01
C ALA A 18 -7.68 14.88 -3.67
N ASP A 19 -7.81 14.67 -4.97
CA ASP A 19 -6.96 13.75 -5.75
C ASP A 19 -5.50 14.23 -5.81
N ILE A 20 -5.28 15.52 -6.09
CA ILE A 20 -3.92 16.11 -6.12
C ILE A 20 -3.27 16.04 -4.74
N GLN A 21 -4.01 16.29 -3.66
CA GLN A 21 -3.48 16.27 -2.31
C GLN A 21 -3.15 14.82 -1.86
N SER A 22 -3.97 13.84 -2.23
CA SER A 22 -3.70 12.42 -1.98
C SER A 22 -2.47 11.94 -2.76
N ASP A 23 -2.32 12.38 -4.00
CA ASP A 23 -1.18 12.04 -4.83
C ASP A 23 0.12 12.67 -4.29
N LEU A 24 0.08 13.89 -3.78
CA LEU A 24 1.25 14.54 -3.16
C LEU A 24 1.70 13.84 -1.88
N LEU A 25 0.79 13.49 -0.98
CA LEU A 25 1.12 12.80 0.27
C LEU A 25 1.63 11.38 0.04
N GLY A 26 1.14 10.70 -0.99
CA GLY A 26 1.62 9.37 -1.38
C GLY A 26 3.00 9.36 -2.05
N HIS A 27 3.60 10.54 -2.30
CA HIS A 27 4.82 10.67 -3.11
C HIS A 27 6.09 10.97 -2.34
N ILE A 28 5.99 11.33 -1.06
CA ILE A 28 7.18 11.64 -0.27
C ILE A 28 7.82 10.31 0.12
N PRO A 29 8.97 9.94 -0.48
CA PRO A 29 9.67 8.75 -0.04
C PRO A 29 10.17 8.96 1.38
N PRO A 30 10.18 7.92 2.20
CA PRO A 30 10.81 7.98 3.51
C PRO A 30 12.28 8.41 3.37
N LYS A 31 12.76 9.15 4.37
CA LYS A 31 14.17 9.46 4.45
C LYS A 31 14.99 8.16 4.47
N ASP A 32 16.09 8.16 3.74
CA ASP A 32 17.01 7.02 3.65
C ASP A 32 16.47 5.77 2.91
N GLN A 33 15.32 5.86 2.22
CA GLN A 33 14.82 4.77 1.40
C GLN A 33 15.68 4.53 0.16
N ILE A 34 16.00 3.26 -0.12
CA ILE A 34 16.64 2.85 -1.38
C ILE A 34 15.64 3.05 -2.52
N THR A 35 16.01 3.90 -3.49
CA THR A 35 15.12 4.29 -4.60
C THR A 35 15.13 3.30 -5.78
N ASP A 36 16.15 2.45 -5.85
CA ASP A 36 16.28 1.37 -6.84
C ASP A 36 16.40 0.03 -6.09
N PRO A 37 15.27 -0.53 -5.64
CA PRO A 37 15.27 -1.73 -4.82
C PRO A 37 15.58 -2.96 -5.67
N ALA A 38 16.45 -3.80 -5.14
CA ALA A 38 16.80 -5.11 -5.66
C ALA A 38 16.69 -6.18 -4.56
N PRO A 39 16.52 -7.47 -4.90
CA PRO A 39 16.34 -8.52 -3.90
C PRO A 39 17.46 -8.61 -2.86
N ASP A 40 18.67 -8.30 -3.26
CA ASP A 40 19.87 -8.30 -2.40
C ASP A 40 20.04 -6.97 -1.64
N ARG A 41 19.25 -5.94 -1.95
CA ARG A 41 19.34 -4.62 -1.31
C ARG A 41 18.07 -3.80 -1.50
N PHE A 42 17.25 -3.73 -0.48
CA PHE A 42 16.05 -2.86 -0.45
C PHE A 42 15.79 -2.33 0.97
N SER A 43 14.89 -1.36 1.06
CA SER A 43 14.48 -0.77 2.32
C SER A 43 13.07 -1.19 2.69
N VAL A 44 12.82 -1.35 3.99
CA VAL A 44 11.49 -1.53 4.56
C VAL A 44 11.23 -0.49 5.63
N CYS A 45 9.99 -0.04 5.68
CA CYS A 45 9.45 0.89 6.67
C CYS A 45 8.82 0.13 7.82
N PHE A 46 8.95 0.66 9.04
CA PHE A 46 8.27 0.16 10.22
C PHE A 46 8.18 1.20 11.34
N GLN A 47 7.46 0.89 12.41
CA GLN A 47 7.19 1.76 13.56
C GLN A 47 6.38 3.01 13.19
N HIS A 48 5.29 2.83 12.45
CA HIS A 48 4.32 3.85 12.07
C HIS A 48 4.89 5.04 11.30
N SER A 49 4.24 5.36 10.19
CA SER A 49 4.62 6.49 9.34
C SER A 49 6.05 6.44 8.84
N CYS A 50 6.59 5.23 8.68
CA CYS A 50 7.97 5.00 8.30
C CYS A 50 8.99 5.72 9.22
N ALA A 51 8.72 5.73 10.52
CA ALA A 51 9.61 6.35 11.51
C ALA A 51 10.99 5.68 11.55
N ARG A 52 11.06 4.41 11.14
CA ARG A 52 12.28 3.66 10.92
C ARG A 52 12.33 3.04 9.54
N VAL A 53 13.51 3.04 8.99
CA VAL A 53 13.86 2.39 7.73
C VAL A 53 14.99 1.42 8.01
N GLU A 54 14.77 0.14 7.69
CA GLU A 54 15.79 -0.89 7.76
C GLU A 54 16.18 -1.31 6.33
N HIS A 55 17.48 -1.57 6.13
CA HIS A 55 17.97 -2.12 4.86
C HIS A 55 18.09 -3.63 4.99
N VAL A 56 17.38 -4.32 4.13
CA VAL A 56 17.28 -5.78 4.15
C VAL A 56 17.67 -6.37 2.81
N SER A 57 17.93 -7.67 2.83
CA SER A 57 18.23 -8.46 1.64
C SER A 57 17.54 -9.82 1.72
N LEU A 58 17.19 -10.35 0.56
CA LEU A 58 16.73 -11.72 0.38
C LEU A 58 17.90 -12.59 -0.09
N THR A 59 17.95 -13.81 0.38
CA THR A 59 18.82 -14.83 -0.18
C THR A 59 18.32 -15.29 -1.55
N SER A 60 19.20 -15.89 -2.35
CA SER A 60 18.78 -16.43 -3.66
C SER A 60 17.62 -17.45 -3.57
N PRO A 61 17.60 -18.41 -2.59
CA PRO A 61 16.44 -19.29 -2.42
C PRO A 61 15.13 -18.53 -2.11
N GLU A 62 15.19 -17.48 -1.29
CA GLU A 62 14.02 -16.65 -0.98
C GLU A 62 13.49 -15.91 -2.22
N TRP A 63 14.38 -15.35 -3.03
CA TRP A 63 13.98 -14.71 -4.26
C TRP A 63 13.45 -15.70 -5.30
N LEU A 64 14.01 -16.90 -5.37
CA LEU A 64 13.44 -18.00 -6.19
C LEU A 64 12.04 -18.40 -5.72
N LYS A 65 11.77 -18.34 -4.41
CA LYS A 65 10.42 -18.55 -3.89
C LYS A 65 9.46 -17.47 -4.37
N VAL A 66 9.86 -16.19 -4.37
CA VAL A 66 9.06 -15.10 -4.96
C VAL A 66 8.79 -15.37 -6.44
N ALA A 67 9.82 -15.72 -7.21
CA ALA A 67 9.67 -16.05 -8.64
C ALA A 67 8.68 -17.21 -8.88
N SER A 68 8.60 -18.17 -7.96
CA SER A 68 7.70 -19.33 -8.10
C SER A 68 6.23 -18.95 -8.07
N PHE A 69 5.83 -17.82 -7.49
CA PHE A 69 4.44 -17.35 -7.54
C PHE A 69 4.01 -16.90 -8.94
N PHE A 70 4.97 -16.57 -9.78
CA PHE A 70 4.75 -16.19 -11.19
C PHE A 70 4.95 -17.35 -12.17
N SER A 71 4.94 -18.59 -11.68
CA SER A 71 5.04 -19.82 -12.48
C SER A 71 3.87 -20.78 -12.15
N PRO A 72 3.02 -21.10 -13.16
CA PRO A 72 3.08 -20.63 -14.54
C PRO A 72 2.82 -19.12 -14.67
N GLU A 73 3.31 -18.53 -15.76
CA GLU A 73 3.03 -17.12 -16.06
C GLU A 73 1.52 -16.88 -16.17
N ALA A 74 1.06 -15.77 -15.62
CA ALA A 74 -0.33 -15.34 -15.74
C ALA A 74 -0.72 -15.16 -17.22
N ILE A 75 -1.92 -15.56 -17.57
CA ILE A 75 -2.50 -15.34 -18.91
C ILE A 75 -3.52 -14.19 -18.92
N THR A 76 -3.86 -13.67 -17.77
CA THR A 76 -4.76 -12.51 -17.58
C THR A 76 -4.20 -11.53 -16.54
N ALA A 77 -4.61 -10.27 -16.65
CA ALA A 77 -4.29 -9.25 -15.64
C ALA A 77 -4.85 -9.61 -14.24
N GLU A 78 -5.98 -10.31 -14.17
CA GLU A 78 -6.56 -10.75 -12.90
C GLU A 78 -5.69 -11.82 -12.23
N GLU A 79 -5.23 -12.82 -12.97
CA GLU A 79 -4.32 -13.83 -12.46
C GLU A 79 -3.01 -13.22 -11.96
N GLU A 80 -2.42 -12.28 -12.70
CA GLU A 80 -1.21 -11.59 -12.26
C GLU A 80 -1.43 -10.81 -10.96
N ARG A 81 -2.61 -10.19 -10.76
CA ARG A 81 -2.95 -9.56 -9.48
C ARG A 81 -2.98 -10.54 -8.31
N GLN A 82 -3.46 -11.77 -8.53
CA GLN A 82 -3.42 -12.82 -7.51
C GLN A 82 -1.98 -13.26 -7.21
N GLN A 83 -1.15 -13.43 -8.24
CA GLN A 83 0.27 -13.77 -8.08
C GLN A 83 1.02 -12.67 -7.30
N ILE A 84 0.76 -11.40 -7.60
CA ILE A 84 1.31 -10.25 -6.85
C ILE A 84 0.89 -10.33 -5.38
N ALA A 85 -0.39 -10.57 -5.09
CA ALA A 85 -0.90 -10.65 -3.73
C ALA A 85 -0.26 -11.80 -2.93
N GLU A 86 -0.08 -12.97 -3.56
CA GLU A 86 0.57 -14.13 -2.95
C GLU A 86 2.06 -13.88 -2.66
N ALA A 87 2.74 -13.22 -3.59
CA ALA A 87 4.14 -12.88 -3.43
C ALA A 87 4.35 -11.84 -2.31
N ILE A 88 3.46 -10.86 -2.18
CA ILE A 88 3.50 -9.87 -1.10
C ILE A 88 3.30 -10.56 0.25
N ALA A 89 2.26 -11.36 0.42
CA ALA A 89 1.98 -12.09 1.65
C ALA A 89 3.20 -12.90 2.13
N TRP A 90 3.88 -13.57 1.20
CA TRP A 90 5.09 -14.32 1.53
C TRP A 90 6.26 -13.39 1.91
N LEU A 91 6.42 -12.27 1.19
CA LEU A 91 7.48 -11.30 1.47
C LEU A 91 7.30 -10.63 2.83
N GLU A 92 6.08 -10.35 3.24
CA GLU A 92 5.76 -9.81 4.56
C GLU A 92 6.25 -10.75 5.68
N VAL A 93 6.01 -12.05 5.57
CA VAL A 93 6.53 -13.03 6.53
C VAL A 93 8.07 -13.08 6.51
N ALA A 94 8.66 -13.17 5.30
CA ALA A 94 10.11 -13.27 5.16
C ALA A 94 10.81 -12.03 5.69
N VAL A 95 10.28 -10.85 5.44
CA VAL A 95 10.84 -9.57 5.90
C VAL A 95 10.46 -9.29 7.35
N GLY A 96 9.23 -9.58 7.76
CA GLY A 96 8.75 -9.40 9.12
C GLY A 96 9.65 -10.11 10.16
N SER A 97 10.20 -11.27 9.79
CA SER A 97 11.19 -11.98 10.63
C SER A 97 12.50 -11.23 10.86
N ARG A 98 12.85 -10.27 9.99
CA ARG A 98 14.08 -9.48 10.06
C ARG A 98 13.93 -8.18 10.83
N ILE A 99 12.71 -7.66 10.88
CA ILE A 99 12.38 -6.38 11.54
C ILE A 99 11.52 -6.56 12.79
N ASP A 100 11.36 -7.81 13.25
CA ASP A 100 10.55 -8.19 14.41
C ASP A 100 9.08 -7.74 14.28
N ALA A 101 8.51 -7.86 13.08
CA ALA A 101 7.13 -7.49 12.75
C ALA A 101 6.26 -8.70 12.33
N LEU A 102 6.63 -9.93 12.77
CA LEU A 102 5.82 -11.12 12.45
C LEU A 102 4.42 -11.08 13.07
N ASP A 103 4.29 -10.43 14.23
CA ASP A 103 3.04 -10.32 14.97
C ASP A 103 2.25 -9.06 14.59
N ASP A 104 2.57 -8.44 13.47
CA ASP A 104 1.81 -7.28 13.00
C ASP A 104 0.37 -7.65 12.68
N ARG A 105 -0.56 -6.82 13.17
CA ARG A 105 -2.00 -7.07 13.10
C ARG A 105 -2.68 -6.08 12.19
N GLY A 106 -3.52 -6.60 11.31
CA GLY A 106 -4.31 -5.80 10.40
C GLY A 106 -5.26 -4.83 11.08
N GLY A 107 -5.47 -3.70 10.43
CA GLY A 107 -6.39 -2.67 10.91
C GLY A 107 -5.92 -1.93 12.15
N ASN A 108 -4.62 -1.98 12.45
CA ASN A 108 -4.06 -1.37 13.65
C ASN A 108 -4.16 0.16 13.59
N LEU A 109 -5.07 0.72 14.40
CA LEU A 109 -5.24 2.17 14.61
C LEU A 109 -4.56 2.68 15.88
N GLU A 110 -3.95 1.81 16.69
CA GLU A 110 -3.31 2.19 17.96
C GLU A 110 -2.07 3.09 17.76
N GLY A 111 -1.66 3.26 16.52
CA GLY A 111 -0.78 4.27 15.94
C GLY A 111 0.40 4.63 16.81
N PHE A 112 0.34 5.76 17.47
CA PHE A 112 1.44 6.33 18.25
C PHE A 112 1.64 5.71 19.64
N ARG A 113 0.81 4.76 20.06
CA ARG A 113 0.86 4.13 21.39
C ARG A 113 1.21 2.66 21.36
N ALA A 114 1.23 2.03 20.18
CA ALA A 114 1.61 0.64 20.06
C ALA A 114 3.09 0.50 20.42
N SER A 115 3.37 -0.18 21.51
CA SER A 115 4.71 -0.69 21.80
C SER A 115 4.94 -1.90 20.90
N GLY A 116 5.94 -1.86 20.06
CA GLY A 116 6.29 -2.99 19.20
C GLY A 116 6.51 -2.56 17.76
N ASN A 117 6.77 -3.54 16.91
CA ASN A 117 7.08 -3.33 15.50
C ASN A 117 5.82 -3.46 14.62
N GLN A 118 4.70 -2.92 15.10
CA GLN A 118 3.46 -2.84 14.34
C GLN A 118 3.62 -1.87 13.17
N LEU A 119 3.03 -2.20 12.03
CA LEU A 119 3.04 -1.39 10.83
C LEU A 119 1.72 -0.63 10.69
N ASP A 120 1.79 0.61 10.22
CA ASP A 120 0.62 1.35 9.79
C ASP A 120 0.45 1.28 8.27
N CYS A 121 -0.61 1.89 7.77
CA CYS A 121 -0.88 1.89 6.33
C CYS A 121 0.21 2.59 5.49
N ILE A 122 1.02 3.46 6.08
CA ILE A 122 2.15 4.10 5.40
C ILE A 122 3.30 3.11 5.27
N ASP A 123 3.63 2.38 6.35
CA ASP A 123 4.64 1.33 6.34
C ASP A 123 4.27 0.25 5.32
N GLU A 124 3.07 -0.31 5.44
CA GLU A 124 2.54 -1.36 4.58
C GLU A 124 2.53 -0.96 3.10
N SER A 125 1.98 0.20 2.78
CA SER A 125 1.92 0.66 1.39
C SER A 125 3.29 0.96 0.80
N THR A 126 4.24 1.40 1.63
CA THR A 126 5.63 1.64 1.21
C THR A 126 6.33 0.32 0.92
N ASN A 127 6.22 -0.64 1.83
CA ASN A 127 6.84 -1.96 1.70
C ASN A 127 6.27 -2.71 0.50
N SER A 128 4.95 -2.76 0.37
CA SER A 128 4.28 -3.39 -0.78
C SER A 128 4.69 -2.73 -2.11
N THR A 129 4.83 -1.38 -2.16
CA THR A 129 5.33 -0.70 -3.36
C THR A 129 6.76 -1.12 -3.69
N THR A 130 7.62 -1.24 -2.68
CA THR A 130 9.00 -1.73 -2.85
C THR A 130 9.02 -3.16 -3.40
N TYR A 131 8.20 -4.06 -2.84
CA TYR A 131 8.11 -5.45 -3.30
C TYR A 131 7.63 -5.54 -4.75
N ILE A 132 6.56 -4.82 -5.10
CA ILE A 132 6.04 -4.80 -6.48
C ILE A 132 7.09 -4.23 -7.45
N THR A 133 7.84 -3.20 -7.03
CA THR A 133 8.91 -2.63 -7.85
C THR A 133 10.01 -3.65 -8.13
N MET A 134 10.42 -4.42 -7.14
CA MET A 134 11.40 -5.51 -7.33
C MET A 134 10.88 -6.58 -8.30
N MET A 135 9.60 -6.99 -8.16
CA MET A 135 8.98 -7.95 -9.09
C MET A 135 8.93 -7.41 -10.52
N GLN A 136 8.58 -6.13 -10.68
CA GLN A 136 8.60 -5.46 -11.98
C GLN A 136 10.01 -5.41 -12.59
N ASN A 137 11.02 -5.01 -11.80
CA ASN A 137 12.41 -4.93 -12.26
C ASN A 137 12.97 -6.30 -12.65
N ALA A 138 12.48 -7.37 -12.03
CA ALA A 138 12.81 -8.75 -12.37
C ALA A 138 12.06 -9.27 -13.62
N GLY A 139 11.13 -8.49 -14.17
CA GLY A 139 10.35 -8.87 -15.34
C GLY A 139 9.23 -9.87 -15.07
N PHE A 140 8.78 -10.01 -13.82
CA PHE A 140 7.69 -10.91 -13.46
C PHE A 140 6.31 -10.36 -13.88
N LEU A 141 6.18 -9.03 -13.99
CA LEU A 141 4.91 -8.37 -14.31
C LEU A 141 4.78 -8.17 -15.83
N ARG A 142 3.75 -8.75 -16.42
CA ARG A 142 3.43 -8.67 -17.85
C ARG A 142 2.24 -7.75 -18.14
N PHE A 143 1.29 -7.70 -17.22
CA PHE A 143 0.04 -6.95 -17.37
C PHE A 143 0.01 -5.68 -16.53
N HIS A 144 0.88 -5.56 -15.52
CA HIS A 144 0.88 -4.43 -14.60
C HIS A 144 2.25 -3.75 -14.52
N ARG A 145 2.19 -2.51 -14.07
CA ARG A 145 3.37 -1.76 -13.62
C ARG A 145 3.08 -1.11 -12.27
N THR A 146 4.13 -0.93 -11.50
CA THR A 146 4.09 -0.20 -10.23
C THR A 146 3.73 1.26 -10.49
N GLU A 147 2.87 1.81 -9.66
CA GLU A 147 2.50 3.21 -9.64
C GLU A 147 2.88 3.83 -8.29
N LYS A 148 2.77 5.14 -8.22
CA LYS A 148 2.91 5.85 -6.95
C LYS A 148 1.79 5.43 -6.00
N ARG A 149 2.11 5.33 -4.71
CA ARG A 149 1.13 5.05 -3.66
C ARG A 149 -0.04 6.03 -3.73
N ALA A 150 -1.21 5.59 -3.34
CA ALA A 150 -2.38 6.44 -3.20
C ALA A 150 -2.75 6.59 -1.73
N THR A 151 -3.29 7.76 -1.39
CA THR A 151 -3.86 8.04 -0.07
C THR A 151 -5.30 8.47 -0.25
N ARG A 152 -6.19 8.05 0.65
CA ARG A 152 -7.57 8.48 0.75
C ARG A 152 -7.84 9.07 2.13
N GLY A 153 -8.94 9.82 2.26
CA GLY A 153 -9.26 10.54 3.48
C GLY A 153 -8.40 11.79 3.65
N GLY A 154 -8.78 12.65 4.56
CA GLY A 154 -8.07 13.90 4.83
C GLY A 154 -8.44 14.46 6.19
N LEU A 155 -7.58 15.27 6.74
CA LEU A 155 -7.69 15.93 8.06
C LEU A 155 -8.86 16.93 8.18
N VAL A 156 -9.67 17.12 7.13
CA VAL A 156 -10.64 18.20 7.05
C VAL A 156 -12.07 17.66 7.07
N PHE A 157 -12.77 17.89 8.17
CA PHE A 157 -14.23 17.73 8.33
C PHE A 157 -14.79 16.31 8.25
N GLY A 158 -14.69 15.56 9.34
CA GLY A 158 -15.55 14.41 9.54
C GLY A 158 -14.93 13.11 10.01
N GLY A 159 -13.69 13.10 10.48
CA GLY A 159 -13.15 11.95 11.20
C GLY A 159 -12.74 10.77 10.32
N VAL A 160 -12.51 10.97 9.04
CA VAL A 160 -11.94 9.91 8.17
C VAL A 160 -10.43 9.94 8.34
N TRP A 161 -9.90 8.89 8.96
CA TRP A 161 -8.46 8.70 9.10
C TRP A 161 -7.79 8.56 7.72
N PRO A 162 -6.68 9.25 7.46
CA PRO A 162 -5.93 9.06 6.22
C PRO A 162 -5.48 7.59 6.10
N HIS A 163 -5.71 7.00 4.94
CA HIS A 163 -5.30 5.62 4.66
C HIS A 163 -4.56 5.55 3.34
N SER A 164 -3.44 4.83 3.31
CA SER A 164 -2.54 4.69 2.16
C SER A 164 -2.50 3.26 1.66
N THR A 165 -2.26 3.09 0.35
CA THR A 165 -2.14 1.79 -0.31
C THR A 165 -1.09 1.82 -1.42
N ALA A 166 -0.46 0.68 -1.70
CA ALA A 166 0.29 0.48 -2.93
C ALA A 166 -0.64 0.46 -4.13
N VAL A 167 -0.12 0.80 -5.31
CA VAL A 167 -0.92 0.88 -6.53
C VAL A 167 -0.20 0.23 -7.70
N VAL A 168 -0.95 -0.55 -8.46
CA VAL A 168 -0.52 -1.03 -9.79
C VAL A 168 -1.48 -0.53 -10.86
N SER A 169 -0.98 -0.34 -12.07
CA SER A 169 -1.82 -0.04 -13.24
C SER A 169 -1.70 -1.13 -14.29
N GLU A 170 -2.82 -1.50 -14.90
CA GLU A 170 -2.83 -2.36 -16.08
C GLU A 170 -2.19 -1.61 -17.26
N ILE A 171 -1.26 -2.25 -17.95
CA ILE A 171 -0.50 -1.66 -19.05
C ILE A 171 -1.45 -1.27 -20.21
N ASP A 172 -2.34 -2.19 -20.60
CA ASP A 172 -3.19 -2.02 -21.79
C ASP A 172 -4.35 -1.05 -21.56
N THR A 173 -4.91 -1.00 -20.35
CA THR A 173 -6.12 -0.23 -20.07
C THR A 173 -5.88 1.03 -19.26
N GLY A 174 -4.72 1.13 -18.60
CA GLY A 174 -4.42 2.19 -17.64
C GLY A 174 -5.27 2.13 -16.36
N ARG A 175 -6.08 1.08 -16.17
CA ARG A 175 -6.88 0.91 -14.95
C ARG A 175 -5.96 0.70 -13.75
N LYS A 176 -6.24 1.42 -12.68
CA LYS A 176 -5.43 1.37 -11.45
C LYS A 176 -6.12 0.55 -10.38
N TRP A 177 -5.31 -0.21 -9.64
CA TRP A 177 -5.72 -1.11 -8.59
C TRP A 177 -4.95 -0.79 -7.32
N ALA A 178 -5.67 -0.68 -6.21
CA ALA A 178 -5.10 -0.62 -4.89
C ALA A 178 -4.67 -2.03 -4.47
N VAL A 179 -3.49 -2.16 -3.92
CA VAL A 179 -2.95 -3.39 -3.32
C VAL A 179 -2.72 -3.07 -1.85
N ASP A 180 -3.65 -3.51 -1.01
CA ASP A 180 -3.78 -3.02 0.37
C ASP A 180 -3.68 -4.18 1.35
N SER A 181 -2.55 -4.30 2.02
CA SER A 181 -2.27 -5.32 3.04
C SER A 181 -2.70 -4.90 4.44
N TRP A 182 -2.81 -3.61 4.73
CA TRP A 182 -3.08 -3.10 6.07
C TRP A 182 -4.34 -3.65 6.75
N PHE A 183 -5.30 -4.16 6.01
CA PHE A 183 -6.52 -4.72 6.58
C PHE A 183 -6.34 -6.07 7.28
N PHE A 184 -5.24 -6.76 7.07
CA PHE A 184 -5.00 -8.14 7.48
C PHE A 184 -3.74 -8.29 8.30
N ASP A 185 -3.65 -9.41 9.02
CA ASP A 185 -2.46 -9.74 9.80
C ASP A 185 -1.27 -10.05 8.87
N ASN A 186 -0.05 -9.82 9.34
CA ASN A 186 1.17 -10.03 8.55
C ASN A 186 1.21 -11.41 7.87
N GLY A 187 1.48 -11.42 6.58
CA GLY A 187 1.52 -12.62 5.77
C GLY A 187 0.18 -13.10 5.22
N GLU A 188 -0.93 -12.40 5.50
CA GLU A 188 -2.18 -12.61 4.80
C GLU A 188 -2.18 -11.87 3.45
N LYS A 189 -2.93 -12.40 2.48
CA LYS A 189 -2.95 -11.79 1.14
C LYS A 189 -3.57 -10.40 1.18
N PRO A 190 -2.89 -9.37 0.62
CA PRO A 190 -3.48 -8.06 0.46
C PRO A 190 -4.74 -8.11 -0.40
N THR A 191 -5.68 -7.20 -0.14
CA THR A 191 -6.79 -7.00 -1.08
C THR A 191 -6.30 -6.29 -2.32
N VAL A 192 -6.79 -6.75 -3.49
CA VAL A 192 -6.58 -6.04 -4.74
C VAL A 192 -7.93 -5.58 -5.28
N VAL A 193 -8.17 -4.27 -5.22
CA VAL A 193 -9.45 -3.67 -5.57
C VAL A 193 -9.27 -2.47 -6.50
N HIS A 194 -10.23 -2.22 -7.38
CA HIS A 194 -10.18 -1.07 -8.27
C HIS A 194 -9.96 0.23 -7.49
N LEU A 195 -8.93 1.02 -7.82
CA LEU A 195 -8.49 2.19 -7.05
C LEU A 195 -9.64 3.22 -6.83
N ARG A 196 -10.52 3.41 -7.82
CA ARG A 196 -11.69 4.31 -7.66
C ARG A 196 -12.63 3.83 -6.56
N LYS A 197 -12.90 2.51 -6.48
CA LYS A 197 -13.72 1.92 -5.42
C LYS A 197 -13.03 2.06 -4.06
N TRP A 198 -11.72 1.79 -4.01
CA TRP A 198 -10.93 1.96 -2.79
C TRP A 198 -11.00 3.41 -2.28
N ARG A 199 -10.85 4.40 -3.17
CA ARG A 199 -10.90 5.84 -2.82
C ARG A 199 -12.25 6.30 -2.23
N THR A 200 -13.34 5.59 -2.49
CA THR A 200 -14.66 5.90 -1.92
C THR A 200 -14.89 5.33 -0.53
N GLY A 201 -13.85 4.86 0.17
CA GLY A 201 -13.95 4.35 1.53
C GLY A 201 -14.22 2.84 1.62
N TRP A 202 -14.00 2.10 0.52
CA TRP A 202 -14.15 0.66 0.54
C TRP A 202 -13.18 -0.01 1.53
N SER A 203 -13.66 -1.02 2.23
CA SER A 203 -12.87 -1.95 3.04
C SER A 203 -13.38 -3.38 2.79
N PRO A 204 -12.54 -4.41 3.03
CA PRO A 204 -13.00 -5.78 2.96
C PRO A 204 -14.04 -6.07 4.04
N GLU A 205 -14.89 -7.07 3.77
CA GLU A 205 -15.87 -7.55 4.75
C GLU A 205 -15.11 -8.14 5.96
N GLY A 206 -15.52 -7.74 7.17
CA GLY A 206 -14.88 -8.18 8.41
C GLY A 206 -13.56 -7.46 8.76
N ALA A 207 -13.14 -6.44 7.99
CA ALA A 207 -11.99 -5.64 8.37
C ALA A 207 -12.16 -5.04 9.77
N LYS A 208 -11.12 -5.15 10.57
CA LYS A 208 -11.05 -4.48 11.89
C LYS A 208 -10.82 -2.98 11.65
N HIS A 209 -11.59 -2.15 12.30
CA HIS A 209 -11.47 -0.68 12.27
C HIS A 209 -11.32 -0.17 13.70
#